data_323d57a2ae02661c031d7c7b402e2b37
#
_entry.id   323d57a2ae02661c031d7c7b402e2b37
#
_cell.length_a   1.000
_cell.length_b   1.000
_cell.length_c   1.000
_cell.angle_alpha   90.00
_cell.angle_beta   90.00
_cell.angle_gamma   90.00
#
_symmetry.space_group_name_H-M   'P 1'
#
loop_
_entity.id
_entity.type
_entity.pdbx_description
1 polymer ?
#
loop_
_entity_poly.entity_id
_entity_poly.type
_entity_poly.pdbx_seq_one_letter_code
_entity_poly.pdbx_strand_id
1 'polypeptide(L)'
;MYMKTHILAALREEFDHWERLLAGLSEAQITAIPQPGEMSIKDEIAHLWAWQQRSIARMEAGAHNTEPQMPQWWPDATVTRADADVDHEALNDRINAQINALYRDTAWPEVYEQWRTEFLHFLNVSAQVPEAALLDASRYAWLSGYSLADVLLGSYDHHQEHLDGLMARIEKETL
;
A
#
# COMPACT_ATOMS: atom_id res chain seq x y z
N MET A 1 20.29 17.08 -5.72
CA MET A 1 19.55 16.59 -4.53
C MET A 1 18.92 15.25 -4.94
N TYR A 2 19.11 14.24 -4.16
CA TYR A 2 18.74 12.85 -4.56
C TYR A 2 17.54 12.33 -3.76
N MET A 3 16.48 13.16 -3.63
CA MET A 3 15.30 12.84 -2.83
C MET A 3 14.63 11.55 -3.30
N LYS A 4 14.42 11.39 -4.59
CA LYS A 4 13.86 10.17 -5.18
C LYS A 4 14.66 8.93 -4.79
N THR A 5 15.99 9.01 -4.88
CA THR A 5 16.87 7.87 -4.53
C THR A 5 16.71 7.48 -3.06
N HIS A 6 16.58 8.44 -2.15
CA HIS A 6 16.39 8.15 -0.72
C HIS A 6 15.02 7.53 -0.43
N ILE A 7 13.95 8.04 -1.05
CA ILE A 7 12.60 7.48 -0.89
C ILE A 7 12.56 6.04 -1.41
N LEU A 8 13.11 5.79 -2.60
CA LEU A 8 13.13 4.43 -3.17
C LEU A 8 14.01 3.47 -2.37
N ALA A 9 15.11 3.96 -1.79
CA ALA A 9 15.95 3.15 -0.90
C ALA A 9 15.21 2.77 0.39
N ALA A 10 14.48 3.71 1.00
CA ALA A 10 13.68 3.44 2.19
C ALA A 10 12.56 2.42 1.90
N LEU A 11 11.82 2.59 0.80
CA LEU A 11 10.80 1.62 0.37
C LEU A 11 11.40 0.23 0.10
N ARG A 12 12.60 0.17 -0.46
CA ARG A 12 13.28 -1.11 -0.71
C ARG A 12 13.69 -1.79 0.59
N GLU A 13 14.24 -1.03 1.54
CA GLU A 13 14.62 -1.54 2.85
C GLU A 13 13.40 -2.07 3.61
N GLU A 14 12.28 -1.36 3.54
CA GLU A 14 11.01 -1.79 4.14
C GLU A 14 10.50 -3.08 3.51
N PHE A 15 10.49 -3.19 2.18
CA PHE A 15 10.15 -4.43 1.49
C PHE A 15 11.01 -5.60 1.97
N ASP A 16 12.33 -5.40 2.05
CA ASP A 16 13.26 -6.43 2.50
C ASP A 16 13.02 -6.79 3.99
N HIS A 17 12.48 -5.86 4.79
CA HIS A 17 12.08 -6.11 6.18
C HIS A 17 10.85 -7.02 6.25
N TRP A 18 9.82 -6.71 5.49
CA TRP A 18 8.63 -7.55 5.35
C TRP A 18 8.98 -8.95 4.86
N GLU A 19 9.81 -9.08 3.81
CA GLU A 19 10.27 -10.37 3.30
C GLU A 19 10.94 -11.22 4.38
N ARG A 20 11.84 -10.63 5.16
CA ARG A 20 12.52 -11.34 6.25
C ARG A 20 11.57 -11.77 7.35
N LEU A 21 10.64 -10.90 7.74
CA LEU A 21 9.64 -11.20 8.78
C LEU A 21 8.74 -12.36 8.34
N LEU A 22 8.17 -12.27 7.15
CA LEU A 22 7.26 -13.28 6.61
C LEU A 22 7.94 -14.63 6.39
N ALA A 23 9.21 -14.64 5.96
CA ALA A 23 9.99 -15.87 5.79
C ALA A 23 10.28 -16.59 7.13
N GLY A 24 10.22 -15.89 8.26
CA GLY A 24 10.39 -16.46 9.60
C GLY A 24 9.13 -17.11 10.18
N LEU A 25 7.98 -16.95 9.54
CA LEU A 25 6.68 -17.41 10.03
C LEU A 25 6.17 -18.62 9.25
N SER A 26 5.51 -19.53 9.94
CA SER A 26 4.77 -20.62 9.31
C SER A 26 3.45 -20.13 8.71
N GLU A 27 2.93 -20.81 7.70
CA GLU A 27 1.61 -20.50 7.13
C GLU A 27 0.50 -20.52 8.19
N ALA A 28 0.57 -21.42 9.16
CA ALA A 28 -0.37 -21.49 10.27
C ALA A 28 -0.35 -20.19 11.12
N GLN A 29 0.82 -19.60 11.37
CA GLN A 29 0.94 -18.32 12.08
C GLN A 29 0.41 -17.17 11.23
N ILE A 30 0.69 -17.18 9.94
CA ILE A 30 0.26 -16.14 8.99
C ILE A 30 -1.26 -16.10 8.81
N THR A 31 -1.90 -17.26 8.79
CA THR A 31 -3.35 -17.38 8.57
C THR A 31 -4.18 -17.40 9.86
N ALA A 32 -3.54 -17.47 11.01
CA ALA A 32 -4.23 -17.44 12.29
C ALA A 32 -4.88 -16.07 12.55
N ILE A 33 -6.13 -16.07 13.00
CA ILE A 33 -6.81 -14.87 13.49
C ILE A 33 -6.49 -14.76 14.97
N PRO A 34 -5.77 -13.69 15.43
CA PRO A 34 -5.31 -13.59 16.81
C PRO A 34 -6.48 -13.53 17.81
N GLN A 35 -7.50 -12.71 17.51
CA GLN A 35 -8.72 -12.59 18.30
C GLN A 35 -9.94 -12.36 17.38
N PRO A 36 -11.16 -12.68 17.82
CA PRO A 36 -12.36 -12.41 17.03
C PRO A 36 -12.46 -10.93 16.63
N GLY A 37 -12.52 -10.66 15.33
CA GLY A 37 -12.62 -9.31 14.77
C GLY A 37 -11.28 -8.69 14.39
N GLU A 38 -10.15 -9.30 14.71
CA GLU A 38 -8.83 -8.89 14.23
C GLU A 38 -8.49 -9.51 12.88
N MET A 39 -7.54 -8.91 12.19
CA MET A 39 -7.00 -9.42 10.93
C MET A 39 -5.88 -10.43 11.19
N SER A 40 -5.85 -11.50 10.38
CA SER A 40 -4.67 -12.35 10.26
C SER A 40 -3.54 -11.58 9.55
N ILE A 41 -2.30 -12.06 9.65
CA ILE A 41 -1.18 -11.49 8.89
C ILE A 41 -1.46 -11.56 7.38
N LYS A 42 -2.07 -12.65 6.91
CA LYS A 42 -2.52 -12.78 5.52
C LYS A 42 -3.47 -11.64 5.12
N ASP A 43 -4.43 -11.30 5.98
CA ASP A 43 -5.40 -10.25 5.69
C ASP A 43 -4.75 -8.86 5.70
N GLU A 44 -3.77 -8.64 6.59
CA GLU A 44 -2.96 -7.41 6.59
C GLU A 44 -2.14 -7.26 5.30
N ILE A 45 -1.49 -8.33 4.82
CA ILE A 45 -0.74 -8.29 3.55
C ILE A 45 -1.69 -8.10 2.36
N ALA A 46 -2.86 -8.71 2.35
CA ALA A 46 -3.87 -8.51 1.32
C ALA A 46 -4.39 -7.05 1.30
N HIS A 47 -4.57 -6.46 2.48
CA HIS A 47 -4.93 -5.05 2.65
C HIS A 47 -3.83 -4.12 2.10
N LEU A 48 -2.57 -4.33 2.49
CA LEU A 48 -1.44 -3.55 1.98
C LEU A 48 -1.29 -3.68 0.46
N TRP A 49 -1.43 -4.90 -0.07
CA TRP A 49 -1.41 -5.15 -1.51
C TRP A 49 -2.50 -4.38 -2.23
N ALA A 50 -3.74 -4.42 -1.75
CA ALA A 50 -4.83 -3.66 -2.34
C ALA A 50 -4.53 -2.15 -2.39
N TRP A 51 -4.17 -1.54 -1.27
CA TRP A 51 -3.84 -0.11 -1.23
C TRP A 51 -2.65 0.25 -2.13
N GLN A 52 -1.70 -0.65 -2.26
CA GLN A 52 -0.54 -0.47 -3.14
C GLN A 52 -0.95 -0.42 -4.62
N GLN A 53 -1.96 -1.19 -5.07
CA GLN A 53 -2.49 -1.12 -6.44
C GLN A 53 -2.91 0.31 -6.81
N ARG A 54 -3.52 1.04 -5.88
CA ARG A 54 -3.87 2.46 -6.07
C ARG A 54 -2.61 3.32 -6.24
N SER A 55 -1.57 3.07 -5.47
CA SER A 55 -0.30 3.79 -5.58
C SER A 55 0.41 3.47 -6.90
N ILE A 56 0.41 2.21 -7.33
CA ILE A 56 0.92 1.77 -8.64
C ILE A 56 0.21 2.50 -9.77
N ALA A 57 -1.13 2.53 -9.79
CA ALA A 57 -1.91 3.20 -10.81
C ALA A 57 -1.51 4.69 -10.97
N ARG A 58 -1.24 5.36 -9.85
CA ARG A 58 -0.77 6.76 -9.85
C ARG A 58 0.66 6.90 -10.36
N MET A 59 1.55 5.99 -9.98
CA MET A 59 2.94 6.02 -10.45
C MET A 59 3.04 5.72 -11.95
N GLU A 60 2.25 4.76 -12.47
CA GLU A 60 2.15 4.45 -13.89
C GLU A 60 1.62 5.66 -14.68
N ALA A 61 0.54 6.29 -14.19
CA ALA A 61 0.00 7.50 -14.79
C ALA A 61 1.04 8.62 -14.85
N GLY A 62 1.81 8.79 -13.78
CA GLY A 62 2.89 9.77 -13.72
C GLY A 62 4.05 9.46 -14.66
N ALA A 63 4.45 8.21 -14.78
CA ALA A 63 5.51 7.77 -15.68
C ALA A 63 5.13 7.96 -17.16
N HIS A 64 3.86 7.75 -17.51
CA HIS A 64 3.35 7.84 -18.88
C HIS A 64 2.63 9.16 -19.19
N ASN A 65 2.49 10.06 -18.22
CA ASN A 65 1.75 11.32 -18.31
C ASN A 65 0.29 11.11 -18.79
N THR A 66 -0.40 10.18 -18.15
CA THR A 66 -1.82 9.82 -18.39
C THR A 66 -2.67 10.02 -17.14
N GLU A 67 -3.97 9.77 -17.22
CA GLU A 67 -4.83 9.65 -16.06
C GLU A 67 -4.66 8.25 -15.40
N PRO A 68 -4.73 8.15 -14.06
CA PRO A 68 -4.57 6.88 -13.38
C PRO A 68 -5.76 5.93 -13.62
N GLN A 69 -5.46 4.69 -13.94
CA GLN A 69 -6.44 3.61 -14.04
C GLN A 69 -6.60 2.98 -12.65
N MET A 70 -7.55 3.50 -11.87
CA MET A 70 -7.77 3.05 -10.50
C MET A 70 -8.26 1.60 -10.45
N PRO A 71 -7.92 0.83 -9.38
CA PRO A 71 -8.44 -0.51 -9.17
C PRO A 71 -9.98 -0.54 -9.13
N GLN A 72 -10.59 -1.64 -9.56
CA GLN A 72 -12.07 -1.78 -9.59
C GLN A 72 -12.75 -1.63 -8.23
N TRP A 73 -12.04 -1.92 -7.14
CA TRP A 73 -12.54 -1.75 -5.78
C TRP A 73 -12.48 -0.29 -5.29
N TRP A 74 -11.74 0.59 -6.00
CA TRP A 74 -11.71 2.00 -5.66
C TRP A 74 -13.06 2.64 -6.00
N PRO A 75 -13.67 3.40 -5.07
CA PRO A 75 -14.93 4.07 -5.34
C PRO A 75 -14.79 5.04 -6.52
N ASP A 76 -15.86 5.11 -7.33
CA ASP A 76 -15.91 5.94 -8.53
C ASP A 76 -15.51 7.40 -8.22
N ALA A 77 -14.93 8.07 -9.21
CA ALA A 77 -14.31 9.40 -9.11
C ALA A 77 -15.23 10.52 -8.56
N THR A 78 -16.51 10.23 -8.35
CA THR A 78 -17.48 11.15 -7.71
C THR A 78 -17.23 11.36 -6.22
N VAL A 79 -16.42 10.51 -5.58
CA VAL A 79 -16.00 10.66 -4.18
C VAL A 79 -14.57 11.20 -4.18
N THR A 80 -14.41 12.46 -4.52
CA THR A 80 -13.10 13.12 -4.45
C THR A 80 -12.79 13.50 -3.00
N ARG A 81 -11.53 13.33 -2.61
CA ARG A 81 -11.00 13.79 -1.31
C ARG A 81 -11.15 15.32 -1.11
N ALA A 82 -11.63 16.02 -2.14
CA ALA A 82 -11.88 17.45 -2.15
C ALA A 82 -13.27 17.84 -1.60
N ASP A 83 -14.18 16.85 -1.44
CA ASP A 83 -15.50 17.13 -0.85
C ASP A 83 -15.34 17.30 0.65
N ALA A 84 -15.41 18.55 1.12
CA ALA A 84 -15.27 18.91 2.52
C ALA A 84 -16.32 18.26 3.44
N ASP A 85 -17.38 17.70 2.86
CA ASP A 85 -18.50 17.06 3.57
C ASP A 85 -18.35 15.52 3.64
N VAL A 86 -17.26 14.94 3.10
CA VAL A 86 -17.04 13.49 3.15
C VAL A 86 -16.36 13.13 4.46
N ASP A 87 -17.01 12.29 5.25
CA ASP A 87 -16.36 11.60 6.38
C ASP A 87 -15.34 10.61 5.83
N HIS A 88 -14.08 11.04 5.82
CA HIS A 88 -12.96 10.26 5.27
C HIS A 88 -12.69 8.99 6.08
N GLU A 89 -12.95 8.99 7.38
CA GLU A 89 -12.79 7.82 8.24
C GLU A 89 -13.82 6.76 7.85
N ALA A 90 -15.10 7.12 7.79
CA ALA A 90 -16.17 6.23 7.38
C ALA A 90 -16.01 5.73 5.92
N LEU A 91 -15.41 6.53 5.04
CA LEU A 91 -15.09 6.10 3.68
C LEU A 91 -13.96 5.05 3.67
N ASN A 92 -12.88 5.30 4.40
CA ASN A 92 -11.77 4.36 4.52
C ASN A 92 -12.24 3.03 5.14
N ASP A 93 -13.08 3.06 6.17
CA ASP A 93 -13.64 1.85 6.78
C ASP A 93 -14.44 1.01 5.79
N ARG A 94 -15.27 1.66 4.95
CA ARG A 94 -16.02 0.95 3.89
C ARG A 94 -15.10 0.34 2.85
N ILE A 95 -14.06 1.06 2.44
CA ILE A 95 -13.06 0.55 1.49
C ILE A 95 -12.32 -0.64 2.10
N ASN A 96 -11.88 -0.53 3.35
CA ASN A 96 -11.19 -1.60 4.05
C ASN A 96 -12.07 -2.85 4.21
N ALA A 97 -13.35 -2.68 4.53
CA ALA A 97 -14.31 -3.78 4.59
C ALA A 97 -14.51 -4.45 3.21
N GLN A 98 -14.55 -3.67 2.13
CA GLN A 98 -14.66 -4.18 0.77
C GLN A 98 -13.40 -4.95 0.36
N ILE A 99 -12.20 -4.43 0.63
CA ILE A 99 -10.92 -5.10 0.38
C ILE A 99 -10.87 -6.44 1.13
N ASN A 100 -11.21 -6.43 2.42
CA ASN A 100 -11.22 -7.64 3.23
C ASN A 100 -12.21 -8.69 2.68
N ALA A 101 -13.40 -8.28 2.26
CA ALA A 101 -14.37 -9.19 1.63
C ALA A 101 -13.86 -9.76 0.30
N LEU A 102 -13.13 -8.96 -0.49
CA LEU A 102 -12.60 -9.35 -1.79
C LEU A 102 -11.51 -10.43 -1.68
N TYR A 103 -10.61 -10.30 -0.69
CA TYR A 103 -9.42 -11.16 -0.58
C TYR A 103 -9.50 -12.22 0.52
N ARG A 104 -10.60 -12.26 1.28
CA ARG A 104 -10.80 -13.19 2.39
C ARG A 104 -10.48 -14.65 2.06
N ASP A 105 -10.97 -15.10 0.91
CA ASP A 105 -10.89 -16.50 0.48
C ASP A 105 -9.66 -16.79 -0.40
N THR A 106 -8.81 -15.76 -0.65
CA THR A 106 -7.57 -15.93 -1.40
C THR A 106 -6.54 -16.68 -0.53
N ALA A 107 -5.91 -17.70 -1.10
CA ALA A 107 -4.91 -18.49 -0.39
C ALA A 107 -3.64 -17.67 -0.10
N TRP A 108 -2.97 -17.95 1.02
CA TRP A 108 -1.76 -17.24 1.42
C TRP A 108 -0.67 -17.19 0.35
N PRO A 109 -0.29 -18.28 -0.31
CA PRO A 109 0.75 -18.24 -1.34
C PRO A 109 0.43 -17.28 -2.49
N GLU A 110 -0.85 -17.16 -2.85
CA GLU A 110 -1.30 -16.23 -3.89
C GLU A 110 -1.25 -14.78 -3.42
N VAL A 111 -1.73 -14.48 -2.21
CA VAL A 111 -1.64 -13.13 -1.62
C VAL A 111 -0.18 -12.66 -1.54
N TYR A 112 0.71 -13.53 -1.05
CA TYR A 112 2.13 -13.23 -0.90
C TYR A 112 2.81 -12.96 -2.25
N GLU A 113 2.58 -13.82 -3.24
CA GLU A 113 3.21 -13.67 -4.57
C GLU A 113 2.71 -12.40 -5.28
N GLN A 114 1.43 -12.08 -5.18
CA GLN A 114 0.86 -10.86 -5.77
C GLN A 114 1.40 -9.61 -5.08
N TRP A 115 1.35 -9.55 -3.74
CA TRP A 115 1.92 -8.44 -2.98
C TRP A 115 3.39 -8.22 -3.33
N ARG A 116 4.18 -9.27 -3.34
CA ARG A 116 5.61 -9.24 -3.64
C ARG A 116 5.90 -8.73 -5.05
N THR A 117 5.22 -9.30 -6.03
CA THR A 117 5.39 -8.95 -7.44
C THR A 117 5.01 -7.49 -7.69
N GLU A 118 3.88 -7.05 -7.16
CA GLU A 118 3.41 -5.68 -7.32
C GLU A 118 4.24 -4.67 -6.53
N PHE A 119 4.82 -5.03 -5.38
CA PHE A 119 5.76 -4.15 -4.68
C PHE A 119 7.02 -3.89 -5.51
N LEU A 120 7.58 -4.94 -6.10
CA LEU A 120 8.74 -4.81 -6.99
C LEU A 120 8.39 -4.01 -8.25
N HIS A 121 7.19 -4.18 -8.79
CA HIS A 121 6.69 -3.38 -9.89
C HIS A 121 6.54 -1.90 -9.49
N PHE A 122 5.99 -1.62 -8.32
CA PHE A 122 5.86 -0.27 -7.77
C PHE A 122 7.21 0.46 -7.69
N LEU A 123 8.24 -0.20 -7.16
CA LEU A 123 9.59 0.33 -7.12
C LEU A 123 10.15 0.61 -8.53
N ASN A 124 9.92 -0.32 -9.46
CA ASN A 124 10.41 -0.20 -10.83
C ASN A 124 9.75 0.96 -11.59
N VAL A 125 8.43 1.08 -11.56
CA VAL A 125 7.72 2.19 -12.22
C VAL A 125 8.05 3.53 -11.57
N SER A 126 8.20 3.57 -10.26
CA SER A 126 8.59 4.78 -9.52
C SER A 126 9.99 5.26 -9.92
N ALA A 127 10.91 4.35 -10.17
CA ALA A 127 12.25 4.67 -10.65
C ALA A 127 12.25 5.35 -12.04
N GLN A 128 11.24 5.07 -12.86
CA GLN A 128 11.12 5.67 -14.20
C GLN A 128 10.61 7.11 -14.18
N VAL A 129 9.89 7.54 -13.14
CA VAL A 129 9.41 8.93 -13.02
C VAL A 129 10.59 9.89 -12.83
N PRO A 130 10.75 10.93 -13.65
CA PRO A 130 11.80 11.94 -13.45
C PRO A 130 11.65 12.63 -12.08
N GLU A 131 12.75 12.88 -11.36
CA GLU A 131 12.70 13.48 -10.02
C GLU A 131 11.95 14.83 -9.98
N ALA A 132 12.13 15.68 -11.00
CA ALA A 132 11.41 16.94 -11.10
C ALA A 132 9.88 16.75 -11.21
N ALA A 133 9.43 15.71 -11.92
CA ALA A 133 8.02 15.38 -12.03
C ALA A 133 7.47 14.71 -10.75
N LEU A 134 8.32 13.94 -10.08
CA LEU A 134 7.99 13.29 -8.82
C LEU A 134 7.70 14.30 -7.70
N LEU A 135 8.47 15.38 -7.65
CA LEU A 135 8.42 16.38 -6.57
C LEU A 135 7.45 17.54 -6.85
N ASP A 136 6.92 17.66 -8.05
CA ASP A 136 6.05 18.76 -8.44
C ASP A 136 4.59 18.49 -8.09
N ALA A 137 4.11 19.08 -7.00
CA ALA A 137 2.73 18.97 -6.52
C ALA A 137 1.69 19.63 -7.44
N SER A 138 2.11 20.48 -8.38
CA SER A 138 1.21 21.14 -9.33
C SER A 138 1.06 20.39 -10.66
N ARG A 139 1.89 19.37 -10.89
CA ARG A 139 2.02 18.72 -12.19
C ARG A 139 0.78 17.90 -12.60
N TYR A 140 0.16 17.21 -11.66
CA TYR A 140 -0.92 16.27 -11.92
C TYR A 140 -2.19 16.72 -11.20
N ALA A 141 -3.18 17.24 -11.96
CA ALA A 141 -4.44 17.76 -11.41
C ALA A 141 -5.20 16.69 -10.58
N TRP A 142 -5.11 15.42 -11.00
CA TRP A 142 -5.74 14.29 -10.32
C TRP A 142 -5.11 13.93 -8.95
N LEU A 143 -3.97 14.55 -8.57
CA LEU A 143 -3.40 14.44 -7.22
C LEU A 143 -3.94 15.50 -6.25
N SER A 144 -4.76 16.45 -6.73
CA SER A 144 -5.40 17.47 -5.88
C SER A 144 -4.41 18.23 -4.97
N GLY A 145 -3.25 18.63 -5.54
CA GLY A 145 -2.22 19.39 -4.84
C GLY A 145 -1.16 18.54 -4.12
N TYR A 146 -1.24 17.22 -4.18
CA TYR A 146 -0.16 16.33 -3.76
C TYR A 146 0.83 16.07 -4.90
N SER A 147 2.05 15.70 -4.54
CA SER A 147 3.06 15.22 -5.49
C SER A 147 3.05 13.69 -5.58
N LEU A 148 3.73 13.13 -6.58
CA LEU A 148 3.98 11.68 -6.63
C LEU A 148 4.94 11.23 -5.51
N ALA A 149 5.79 12.12 -4.99
CA ALA A 149 6.59 11.83 -3.81
C ALA A 149 5.71 11.60 -2.58
N ASP A 150 4.62 12.36 -2.42
CA ASP A 150 3.66 12.13 -1.33
C ASP A 150 2.94 10.78 -1.47
N VAL A 151 2.73 10.28 -2.70
CA VAL A 151 2.20 8.93 -2.94
C VAL A 151 3.20 7.87 -2.46
N LEU A 152 4.49 8.03 -2.73
CA LEU A 152 5.54 7.11 -2.27
C LEU A 152 5.66 7.11 -0.74
N LEU A 153 5.70 8.31 -0.14
CA LEU A 153 5.81 8.46 1.31
C LEU A 153 4.58 7.91 2.02
N GLY A 154 3.37 8.18 1.51
CA GLY A 154 2.15 7.61 2.07
C GLY A 154 2.08 6.09 1.96
N SER A 155 2.68 5.50 0.90
CA SER A 155 2.82 4.04 0.81
C SER A 155 3.82 3.50 1.83
N TYR A 156 4.95 4.18 2.01
CA TYR A 156 5.95 3.85 3.03
C TYR A 156 5.36 3.90 4.43
N ASP A 157 4.74 5.01 4.80
CA ASP A 157 4.15 5.20 6.13
C ASP A 157 3.10 4.13 6.45
N HIS A 158 2.26 3.79 5.46
CA HIS A 158 1.22 2.77 5.63
C HIS A 158 1.80 1.36 5.86
N HIS A 159 2.84 0.97 5.10
CA HIS A 159 3.51 -0.32 5.30
C HIS A 159 4.28 -0.34 6.63
N GLN A 160 4.94 0.75 7.00
CA GLN A 160 5.68 0.86 8.25
C GLN A 160 4.76 0.77 9.47
N GLU A 161 3.60 1.42 9.45
CA GLU A 161 2.61 1.36 10.53
C GLU A 161 2.14 -0.08 10.78
N HIS A 162 1.84 -0.82 9.71
CA HIS A 162 1.45 -2.23 9.82
C HIS A 162 2.60 -3.12 10.28
N LEU A 163 3.83 -2.87 9.81
CA LEU A 163 5.02 -3.62 10.22
C LEU A 163 5.29 -3.45 11.73
N ASP A 164 5.26 -2.24 12.23
CA ASP A 164 5.46 -1.92 13.64
C ASP A 164 4.37 -2.56 14.52
N GLY A 165 3.13 -2.51 14.07
CA GLY A 165 1.99 -3.15 14.73
C GLY A 165 2.14 -4.67 14.82
N LEU A 166 2.55 -5.30 13.72
CA LEU A 166 2.78 -6.74 13.66
C LEU A 166 3.96 -7.16 14.54
N MET A 167 5.07 -6.45 14.50
CA MET A 167 6.24 -6.74 15.34
C MET A 167 5.90 -6.65 16.83
N ALA A 168 5.18 -5.60 17.25
CA ALA A 168 4.74 -5.44 18.63
C ALA A 168 3.77 -6.57 19.08
N ARG A 169 2.97 -7.12 18.17
CA ARG A 169 2.09 -8.28 18.44
C ARG A 169 2.90 -9.56 18.63
N ILE A 170 3.85 -9.84 17.74
CA ILE A 170 4.71 -11.03 17.81
C ILE A 170 5.55 -11.02 19.09
N GLU A 171 6.09 -9.88 19.50
CA GLU A 171 6.86 -9.74 20.74
C GLU A 171 6.02 -10.10 21.97
N LYS A 172 4.75 -9.67 22.02
CA LYS A 172 3.85 -9.98 23.13
C LYS A 172 3.47 -11.46 23.22
N GLU A 173 3.40 -12.16 22.11
CA GLU A 173 3.07 -13.58 22.07
C GLU A 173 4.27 -14.48 22.45
N THR A 174 5.48 -13.92 22.43
CA THR A 174 6.73 -14.64 22.75
C THR A 174 7.11 -14.54 24.24
N LEU A 175 6.48 -13.66 25.00
CA LEU A 175 6.69 -13.45 26.45
C LEU A 175 5.67 -14.20 27.28
#